data_915323f97d0a6ff30f5c7bd3fe12a4a8
#
_entry.id   915323f97d0a6ff30f5c7bd3fe12a4a8
#
_cell.length_a   1.000
_cell.length_b   1.000
_cell.length_c   1.000
_cell.angle_alpha   90.00
_cell.angle_beta   90.00
_cell.angle_gamma   90.00
#
_symmetry.space_group_name_H-M   'P 1'
#
loop_
_entity.id
_entity.type
_entity.pdbx_description
1 polymer ?
#
loop_
_entity_poly.entity_id
_entity_poly.type
_entity_poly.pdbx_seq_one_letter_code
_entity_poly.pdbx_strand_id
1 'polypeptide(L)'
;MSHPEIILTPEEESKLNSLLNRLLSGEPLPYLIEQQEFFGINFKVSPDVLIPRPETELLVEFALDWLLKRKKQILIADVGTGSGCIAVAIAKQIPSVKITGIDFSYKALQIAKENVIRQELEIQINLVQSDLLKGLRGQFDCICANLPYIPTDTLSLLAVKNFEPLAALDGGKDGLRYIKPLLKQSKNRIKPNGLILLEIESTQFQSVLNLAAIVFPAASIRIHTDLAGLPRLVKIQLTGD
;
A
#
# COMPACT_ATOMS: atom_id res chain seq x y z
N MET A 1 28.50 -3.15 -11.77
CA MET A 1 29.76 -2.98 -12.53
C MET A 1 29.40 -2.23 -13.80
N SER A 2 30.14 -1.18 -14.16
CA SER A 2 30.00 -0.51 -15.45
C SER A 2 30.72 -1.35 -16.51
N HIS A 3 30.11 -1.50 -17.67
CA HIS A 3 30.67 -2.19 -18.83
C HIS A 3 30.99 -1.14 -19.91
N PRO A 4 32.15 -0.41 -19.79
CA PRO A 4 32.48 0.68 -20.69
C PRO A 4 32.75 0.22 -22.13
N GLU A 5 32.92 -1.09 -22.33
CA GLU A 5 33.11 -1.72 -23.65
C GLU A 5 31.81 -1.90 -24.45
N ILE A 6 30.64 -1.71 -23.83
CA ILE A 6 29.35 -1.83 -24.53
C ILE A 6 29.10 -0.55 -25.32
N ILE A 7 29.09 -0.67 -26.64
CA ILE A 7 28.69 0.41 -27.57
C ILE A 7 27.22 0.21 -27.90
N LEU A 8 26.39 1.24 -27.63
CA LEU A 8 24.98 1.20 -27.96
C LEU A 8 24.78 1.23 -29.49
N THR A 9 23.78 0.51 -29.94
CA THR A 9 23.29 0.66 -31.31
C THR A 9 22.55 2.01 -31.45
N PRO A 10 22.40 2.56 -32.68
CA PRO A 10 21.66 3.81 -32.90
C PRO A 10 20.22 3.76 -32.36
N GLU A 11 19.57 2.59 -32.37
CA GLU A 11 18.22 2.39 -31.84
C GLU A 11 18.22 2.46 -30.29
N GLU A 12 19.17 1.81 -29.65
CA GLU A 12 19.35 1.85 -28.18
C GLU A 12 19.70 3.26 -27.71
N GLU A 13 20.56 3.98 -28.45
CA GLU A 13 20.91 5.36 -28.14
C GLU A 13 19.69 6.29 -28.27
N SER A 14 18.87 6.12 -29.32
CA SER A 14 17.63 6.87 -29.51
C SER A 14 16.64 6.60 -28.37
N LYS A 15 16.47 5.34 -27.98
CA LYS A 15 15.62 4.95 -26.84
C LYS A 15 16.12 5.53 -25.54
N LEU A 16 17.42 5.46 -25.26
CA LEU A 16 18.04 6.03 -24.08
C LEU A 16 17.83 7.53 -24.01
N ASN A 17 18.06 8.25 -25.10
CA ASN A 17 17.84 9.69 -25.19
C ASN A 17 16.37 10.07 -24.94
N SER A 18 15.42 9.28 -25.44
CA SER A 18 13.99 9.46 -25.16
C SER A 18 13.69 9.31 -23.67
N LEU A 19 14.20 8.26 -23.01
CA LEU A 19 14.03 8.02 -21.57
C LEU A 19 14.68 9.11 -20.74
N LEU A 20 15.88 9.58 -21.13
CA LEU A 20 16.56 10.69 -20.46
C LEU A 20 15.75 11.99 -20.54
N ASN A 21 15.17 12.30 -21.68
CA ASN A 21 14.32 13.49 -21.84
C ASN A 21 13.08 13.41 -20.93
N ARG A 22 12.45 12.25 -20.81
CA ARG A 22 11.32 12.02 -19.89
C ARG A 22 11.76 12.18 -18.42
N LEU A 23 12.90 11.61 -18.03
CA LEU A 23 13.48 11.77 -16.71
C LEU A 23 13.76 13.26 -16.39
N LEU A 24 14.37 13.99 -17.34
CA LEU A 24 14.64 15.42 -17.20
C LEU A 24 13.36 16.27 -17.10
N SER A 25 12.24 15.80 -17.66
CA SER A 25 10.94 16.43 -17.49
C SER A 25 10.30 16.16 -16.13
N GLY A 26 10.95 15.35 -15.27
CA GLY A 26 10.51 15.02 -13.90
C GLY A 26 9.71 13.73 -13.79
N GLU A 27 9.61 12.93 -14.87
CA GLU A 27 8.95 11.64 -14.78
C GLU A 27 9.74 10.69 -13.87
N PRO A 28 9.08 10.02 -12.90
CA PRO A 28 9.77 9.14 -11.97
C PRO A 28 10.50 7.98 -12.65
N LEU A 29 11.77 7.75 -12.27
CA LEU A 29 12.57 6.66 -12.82
C LEU A 29 11.86 5.29 -12.74
N PRO A 30 11.15 4.93 -11.65
CA PRO A 30 10.42 3.66 -11.59
C PRO A 30 9.43 3.46 -12.73
N TYR A 31 8.77 4.52 -13.21
CA TYR A 31 7.86 4.41 -14.36
C TYR A 31 8.59 4.26 -15.69
N LEU A 32 9.78 4.86 -15.81
CA LEU A 32 10.60 4.73 -17.01
C LEU A 32 11.14 3.31 -17.19
N ILE A 33 11.53 2.68 -16.08
CA ILE A 33 12.06 1.31 -16.07
C ILE A 33 10.99 0.26 -15.75
N GLU A 34 9.75 0.69 -15.49
CA GLU A 34 8.58 -0.13 -15.12
C GLU A 34 8.81 -1.02 -13.90
N GLN A 35 9.70 -0.63 -13.00
CA GLN A 35 10.09 -1.43 -11.84
C GLN A 35 10.35 -0.55 -10.62
N GLN A 36 9.99 -1.09 -9.44
CA GLN A 36 10.31 -0.53 -8.13
C GLN A 36 10.62 -1.67 -7.16
N GLU A 37 11.74 -1.57 -6.48
CA GLU A 37 12.04 -2.46 -5.35
C GLU A 37 11.24 -2.04 -4.11
N PHE A 38 10.66 -3.01 -3.42
CA PHE A 38 9.98 -2.85 -2.15
C PHE A 38 10.14 -4.15 -1.34
N PHE A 39 10.59 -4.06 -0.12
CA PHE A 39 10.82 -5.18 0.78
C PHE A 39 11.71 -6.29 0.17
N GLY A 40 12.74 -5.89 -0.58
CA GLY A 40 13.66 -6.79 -1.30
C GLY A 40 13.04 -7.51 -2.50
N ILE A 41 11.86 -7.11 -2.95
CA ILE A 41 11.15 -7.71 -4.09
C ILE A 41 10.97 -6.65 -5.18
N ASN A 42 11.26 -7.02 -6.44
CA ASN A 42 11.01 -6.15 -7.59
C ASN A 42 9.55 -6.24 -8.05
N PHE A 43 8.87 -5.11 -8.04
CA PHE A 43 7.48 -4.94 -8.49
C PHE A 43 7.41 -4.25 -9.83
N LYS A 44 6.52 -4.71 -10.70
CA LYS A 44 6.08 -3.91 -11.85
C LYS A 44 5.28 -2.72 -11.34
N VAL A 45 5.57 -1.55 -11.89
CA VAL A 45 4.82 -0.31 -11.66
C VAL A 45 4.53 0.38 -12.98
N SER A 46 3.49 1.20 -13.00
CA SER A 46 3.10 2.06 -14.12
C SER A 46 2.39 3.30 -13.56
N PRO A 47 2.09 4.33 -14.37
CA PRO A 47 1.30 5.47 -13.96
C PRO A 47 -0.14 5.16 -13.46
N ASP A 48 -0.55 3.89 -13.48
CA ASP A 48 -1.83 3.44 -12.95
C ASP A 48 -1.79 3.05 -11.46
N VAL A 49 -0.59 3.01 -10.83
CA VAL A 49 -0.40 2.67 -9.41
C VAL A 49 0.57 3.65 -8.74
N LEU A 50 0.39 3.84 -7.43
CA LEU A 50 1.39 4.53 -6.61
C LEU A 50 2.72 3.75 -6.65
N ILE A 51 3.83 4.44 -6.81
CA ILE A 51 5.15 3.84 -6.63
C ILE A 51 5.31 3.43 -5.16
N PRO A 52 5.57 2.15 -4.84
CA PRO A 52 5.81 1.70 -3.47
C PRO A 52 6.85 2.56 -2.75
N ARG A 53 6.53 2.99 -1.53
CA ARG A 53 7.39 3.86 -0.72
C ARG A 53 8.12 3.07 0.37
N PRO A 54 9.37 3.40 0.70
CA PRO A 54 10.11 2.73 1.78
C PRO A 54 9.38 2.80 3.14
N GLU A 55 8.68 3.90 3.42
CA GLU A 55 7.92 4.09 4.66
C GLU A 55 6.80 3.05 4.83
N THR A 56 6.26 2.54 3.73
CA THR A 56 5.22 1.50 3.73
C THR A 56 5.76 0.14 4.21
N GLU A 57 7.08 -0.07 4.16
CA GLU A 57 7.72 -1.30 4.67
C GLU A 57 7.47 -1.46 6.18
N LEU A 58 7.39 -0.37 6.92
CA LEU A 58 7.01 -0.38 8.34
C LEU A 58 5.68 -1.09 8.59
N LEU A 59 4.69 -0.87 7.72
CA LEU A 59 3.38 -1.55 7.81
C LEU A 59 3.55 -3.07 7.64
N VAL A 60 4.36 -3.50 6.67
CA VAL A 60 4.65 -4.92 6.42
C VAL A 60 5.36 -5.54 7.63
N GLU A 61 6.36 -4.89 8.20
CA GLU A 61 7.09 -5.36 9.40
C GLU A 61 6.14 -5.59 10.57
N PHE A 62 5.25 -4.64 10.86
CA PHE A 62 4.25 -4.79 11.93
C PHE A 62 3.23 -5.89 11.67
N ALA A 63 2.85 -6.10 10.41
CA ALA A 63 1.99 -7.21 10.02
C ALA A 63 2.71 -8.56 10.25
N LEU A 64 3.95 -8.68 9.81
CA LEU A 64 4.77 -9.90 9.97
C LEU A 64 5.02 -10.22 11.45
N ASP A 65 5.41 -9.23 12.27
CA ASP A 65 5.61 -9.44 13.72
C ASP A 65 4.34 -9.97 14.40
N TRP A 66 3.18 -9.49 13.98
CA TRP A 66 1.91 -9.95 14.51
C TRP A 66 1.54 -11.35 14.00
N LEU A 67 1.81 -11.67 12.73
CA LEU A 67 1.52 -12.95 12.08
C LEU A 67 2.38 -14.09 12.63
N LEU A 68 3.67 -13.86 12.85
CA LEU A 68 4.62 -14.87 13.35
C LEU A 68 4.22 -15.44 14.73
N LYS A 69 3.43 -14.72 15.50
CA LYS A 69 2.89 -15.14 16.80
C LYS A 69 1.65 -16.04 16.69
N ARG A 70 1.21 -16.38 15.47
CA ARG A 70 -0.04 -17.10 15.19
C ARG A 70 0.20 -18.39 14.41
N LYS A 71 -0.52 -19.45 14.80
CA LYS A 71 -0.37 -20.80 14.20
C LYS A 71 -1.51 -21.20 13.25
N LYS A 72 -2.55 -20.35 13.13
CA LYS A 72 -3.73 -20.65 12.29
C LYS A 72 -3.59 -19.98 10.91
N GLN A 73 -4.35 -20.46 9.94
CA GLN A 73 -4.55 -19.75 8.70
C GLN A 73 -5.16 -18.37 8.99
N ILE A 74 -4.53 -17.31 8.48
CA ILE A 74 -4.91 -15.92 8.72
C ILE A 74 -5.49 -15.34 7.44
N LEU A 75 -6.61 -14.64 7.58
CA LEU A 75 -7.27 -13.91 6.50
C LEU A 75 -6.92 -12.43 6.60
N ILE A 76 -6.32 -11.87 5.56
CA ILE A 76 -5.85 -10.50 5.52
C ILE A 76 -6.61 -9.75 4.42
N ALA A 77 -7.01 -8.50 4.69
CA ALA A 77 -7.42 -7.55 3.67
C ALA A 77 -6.28 -6.54 3.48
N ASP A 78 -5.82 -6.36 2.25
CA ASP A 78 -4.94 -5.28 1.83
C ASP A 78 -5.79 -4.28 1.04
N VAL A 79 -6.15 -3.16 1.67
CA VAL A 79 -7.12 -2.19 1.15
C VAL A 79 -6.41 -1.00 0.52
N GLY A 80 -6.70 -0.74 -0.75
CA GLY A 80 -5.90 0.13 -1.60
C GLY A 80 -4.61 -0.58 -2.02
N THR A 81 -4.74 -1.82 -2.49
CA THR A 81 -3.57 -2.70 -2.75
C THR A 81 -2.61 -2.15 -3.80
N GLY A 82 -3.08 -1.28 -4.70
CA GLY A 82 -2.24 -0.62 -5.73
C GLY A 82 -1.48 -1.63 -6.58
N SER A 83 -0.16 -1.63 -6.50
CA SER A 83 0.72 -2.60 -7.18
C SER A 83 0.70 -4.00 -6.55
N GLY A 84 0.02 -4.18 -5.40
CA GLY A 84 0.02 -5.42 -4.63
C GLY A 84 1.22 -5.57 -3.70
N CYS A 85 2.04 -4.55 -3.51
CA CYS A 85 3.32 -4.65 -2.81
C CYS A 85 3.19 -5.13 -1.36
N ILE A 86 2.22 -4.64 -0.59
CA ILE A 86 1.96 -5.08 0.79
C ILE A 86 1.53 -6.55 0.81
N ALA A 87 0.52 -6.90 0.00
CA ALA A 87 0.00 -8.26 -0.08
C ALA A 87 1.08 -9.28 -0.46
N VAL A 88 1.86 -8.97 -1.50
CA VAL A 88 2.94 -9.84 -1.99
C VAL A 88 4.05 -9.97 -0.95
N ALA A 89 4.50 -8.85 -0.36
CA ALA A 89 5.56 -8.89 0.65
C ALA A 89 5.18 -9.77 1.86
N ILE A 90 3.94 -9.65 2.34
CA ILE A 90 3.45 -10.50 3.44
C ILE A 90 3.35 -11.97 3.01
N ALA A 91 2.76 -12.26 1.84
CA ALA A 91 2.53 -13.63 1.39
C ALA A 91 3.84 -14.39 1.13
N LYS A 92 4.88 -13.71 0.66
CA LYS A 92 6.23 -14.29 0.47
C LYS A 92 6.86 -14.76 1.77
N GLN A 93 6.61 -14.05 2.87
CA GLN A 93 7.19 -14.37 4.19
C GLN A 93 6.35 -15.39 4.95
N ILE A 94 5.02 -15.42 4.75
CA ILE A 94 4.10 -16.27 5.51
C ILE A 94 3.23 -17.09 4.55
N PRO A 95 3.66 -18.29 4.14
CA PRO A 95 2.94 -19.10 3.14
C PRO A 95 1.51 -19.53 3.55
N SER A 96 1.18 -19.51 4.83
CA SER A 96 -0.13 -19.92 5.36
C SER A 96 -1.21 -18.83 5.30
N VAL A 97 -0.90 -17.58 4.90
CA VAL A 97 -1.89 -16.52 4.82
C VAL A 97 -2.76 -16.64 3.58
N LYS A 98 -3.97 -16.10 3.67
CA LYS A 98 -4.85 -15.81 2.53
C LYS A 98 -5.12 -14.30 2.54
N ILE A 99 -4.77 -13.64 1.45
CA ILE A 99 -4.88 -12.20 1.34
C ILE A 99 -5.91 -11.85 0.28
N THR A 100 -6.79 -10.91 0.60
CA THR A 100 -7.65 -10.25 -0.38
C THR A 100 -7.07 -8.87 -0.63
N GLY A 101 -6.45 -8.66 -1.79
CA GLY A 101 -6.03 -7.36 -2.28
C GLY A 101 -7.22 -6.63 -2.89
N ILE A 102 -7.52 -5.45 -2.39
CA ILE A 102 -8.72 -4.68 -2.73
C ILE A 102 -8.30 -3.34 -3.28
N ASP A 103 -8.83 -2.99 -4.44
CA ASP A 103 -8.64 -1.66 -5.01
C ASP A 103 -9.91 -1.19 -5.71
N PHE A 104 -10.11 0.13 -5.76
CA PHE A 104 -11.18 0.74 -6.54
C PHE A 104 -10.82 0.76 -8.03
N SER A 105 -9.53 0.92 -8.35
CA SER A 105 -9.00 0.99 -9.70
C SER A 105 -8.81 -0.40 -10.30
N TYR A 106 -9.56 -0.71 -11.35
CA TYR A 106 -9.35 -1.94 -12.11
C TYR A 106 -7.95 -2.02 -12.73
N LYS A 107 -7.41 -0.87 -13.17
CA LYS A 107 -6.05 -0.80 -13.74
C LYS A 107 -4.97 -1.13 -12.71
N ALA A 108 -5.12 -0.64 -11.48
CA ALA A 108 -4.23 -1.01 -10.38
C ALA A 108 -4.27 -2.52 -10.11
N LEU A 109 -5.46 -3.12 -10.11
CA LEU A 109 -5.61 -4.56 -9.94
C LEU A 109 -4.97 -5.38 -11.07
N GLN A 110 -4.90 -4.85 -12.29
CA GLN A 110 -4.17 -5.50 -13.37
C GLN A 110 -2.66 -5.54 -13.09
N ILE A 111 -2.07 -4.43 -12.62
CA ILE A 111 -0.66 -4.38 -12.20
C ILE A 111 -0.43 -5.31 -11.01
N ALA A 112 -1.29 -5.26 -9.98
CA ALA A 112 -1.20 -6.17 -8.85
C ALA A 112 -1.26 -7.64 -9.29
N LYS A 113 -2.13 -7.99 -10.23
CA LYS A 113 -2.25 -9.34 -10.78
C LYS A 113 -0.95 -9.81 -11.45
N GLU A 114 -0.32 -8.95 -12.25
CA GLU A 114 0.97 -9.27 -12.86
C GLU A 114 2.04 -9.51 -11.80
N ASN A 115 2.09 -8.70 -10.75
CA ASN A 115 3.02 -8.87 -9.65
C ASN A 115 2.76 -10.16 -8.86
N VAL A 116 1.51 -10.49 -8.59
CA VAL A 116 1.11 -11.75 -7.93
C VAL A 116 1.56 -12.97 -8.75
N ILE A 117 1.33 -12.95 -10.08
CA ILE A 117 1.74 -14.03 -10.99
C ILE A 117 3.27 -14.14 -11.05
N ARG A 118 4.00 -13.02 -11.19
CA ARG A 118 5.47 -13.01 -11.20
C ARG A 118 6.09 -13.61 -9.95
N GLN A 119 5.39 -13.54 -8.83
CA GLN A 119 5.83 -14.05 -7.54
C GLN A 119 5.23 -15.43 -7.18
N GLU A 120 4.41 -16.02 -8.07
CA GLU A 120 3.77 -17.34 -7.91
C GLU A 120 2.88 -17.41 -6.67
N LEU A 121 2.07 -16.35 -6.44
CA LEU A 121 1.26 -16.18 -5.22
C LEU A 121 -0.26 -16.22 -5.47
N GLU A 122 -0.70 -16.71 -6.64
CA GLU A 122 -2.13 -16.75 -7.03
C GLU A 122 -2.99 -17.60 -6.09
N ILE A 123 -2.37 -18.57 -5.42
CA ILE A 123 -3.07 -19.40 -4.42
C ILE A 123 -3.30 -18.62 -3.12
N GLN A 124 -2.39 -17.72 -2.74
CA GLN A 124 -2.48 -16.96 -1.49
C GLN A 124 -3.23 -15.65 -1.64
N ILE A 125 -3.13 -14.99 -2.79
CA ILE A 125 -3.66 -13.64 -3.01
C ILE A 125 -4.81 -13.67 -4.02
N ASN A 126 -5.98 -13.20 -3.58
CA ASN A 126 -7.13 -12.94 -4.42
C ASN A 126 -7.31 -11.43 -4.58
N LEU A 127 -7.62 -10.95 -5.78
CA LEU A 127 -7.78 -9.54 -6.09
C LEU A 127 -9.26 -9.22 -6.35
N VAL A 128 -9.76 -8.16 -5.72
CA VAL A 128 -11.17 -7.76 -5.79
C VAL A 128 -11.30 -6.27 -6.04
N GLN A 129 -12.08 -5.90 -7.05
CA GLN A 129 -12.45 -4.50 -7.27
C GLN A 129 -13.57 -4.10 -6.29
N SER A 130 -13.30 -3.13 -5.41
CA SER A 130 -14.29 -2.64 -4.45
C SER A 130 -13.95 -1.24 -3.95
N ASP A 131 -14.97 -0.50 -3.54
CA ASP A 131 -14.82 0.74 -2.76
C ASP A 131 -14.59 0.37 -1.29
N LEU A 132 -13.31 0.31 -0.91
CA LEU A 132 -12.85 -0.17 0.39
C LEU A 132 -13.40 -1.59 0.67
N LEU A 133 -14.05 -1.80 1.84
CA LEU A 133 -14.61 -3.09 2.25
C LEU A 133 -16.09 -3.27 1.87
N LYS A 134 -16.65 -2.36 1.04
CA LYS A 134 -18.03 -2.46 0.58
C LYS A 134 -18.28 -3.75 -0.18
N GLY A 135 -19.42 -4.39 0.07
CA GLY A 135 -19.82 -5.61 -0.66
C GLY A 135 -19.03 -6.87 -0.33
N LEU A 136 -17.91 -6.77 0.37
CA LEU A 136 -17.17 -7.94 0.82
C LEU A 136 -17.96 -8.68 1.90
N ARG A 137 -17.84 -10.00 1.91
CA ARG A 137 -18.45 -10.87 2.94
C ARG A 137 -17.37 -11.44 3.84
N GLY A 138 -17.76 -11.84 5.05
CA GLY A 138 -16.84 -12.42 6.05
C GLY A 138 -16.04 -11.36 6.82
N GLN A 139 -15.13 -11.85 7.62
CA GLN A 139 -14.27 -11.05 8.50
C GLN A 139 -12.81 -11.42 8.30
N PHE A 140 -11.94 -10.46 8.51
CA PHE A 140 -10.49 -10.59 8.39
C PHE A 140 -9.84 -10.65 9.78
N ASP A 141 -8.73 -11.35 9.86
CA ASP A 141 -7.88 -11.36 11.06
C ASP A 141 -7.00 -10.10 11.09
N CYS A 142 -6.61 -9.59 9.90
CA CYS A 142 -5.82 -8.38 9.76
C CYS A 142 -6.35 -7.52 8.60
N ILE A 143 -6.36 -6.21 8.77
CA ILE A 143 -6.63 -5.22 7.73
C ILE A 143 -5.41 -4.32 7.63
N CYS A 144 -4.77 -4.29 6.47
CA CYS A 144 -3.67 -3.40 6.10
C CYS A 144 -4.19 -2.35 5.13
N ALA A 145 -3.75 -1.11 5.26
CA ALA A 145 -4.13 -0.08 4.30
C ALA A 145 -3.08 1.04 4.22
N ASN A 146 -2.64 1.33 3.01
CA ASN A 146 -2.00 2.58 2.63
C ASN A 146 -2.94 3.28 1.63
N LEU A 147 -3.76 4.20 2.13
CA LEU A 147 -4.79 4.89 1.34
C LEU A 147 -4.36 6.31 1.00
N PRO A 148 -4.94 6.92 -0.05
CA PRO A 148 -4.69 8.31 -0.35
C PRO A 148 -4.95 9.20 0.87
N TYR A 149 -3.91 9.90 1.33
CA TYR A 149 -3.96 10.70 2.55
C TYR A 149 -3.51 12.16 2.36
N ILE A 150 -3.03 12.55 1.17
CA ILE A 150 -2.56 13.92 0.94
C ILE A 150 -3.78 14.85 0.85
N PRO A 151 -3.83 15.95 1.65
CA PRO A 151 -4.89 16.95 1.51
C PRO A 151 -4.89 17.58 0.11
N THR A 152 -6.08 17.76 -0.48
CA THR A 152 -6.23 18.26 -1.87
C THR A 152 -5.47 19.55 -2.13
N ASP A 153 -5.50 20.50 -1.18
CA ASP A 153 -4.80 21.79 -1.32
C ASP A 153 -3.28 21.59 -1.33
N THR A 154 -2.77 20.71 -0.46
CA THR A 154 -1.34 20.34 -0.41
C THR A 154 -0.92 19.64 -1.70
N LEU A 155 -1.72 18.67 -2.16
CA LEU A 155 -1.44 17.93 -3.40
C LEU A 155 -1.32 18.86 -4.60
N SER A 156 -2.10 19.94 -4.63
CA SER A 156 -2.05 20.93 -5.72
C SER A 156 -0.67 21.55 -5.90
N LEU A 157 0.16 21.59 -4.85
CA LEU A 157 1.49 22.19 -4.81
C LEU A 157 2.62 21.17 -5.10
N LEU A 158 2.32 19.87 -5.07
CA LEU A 158 3.33 18.82 -5.22
C LEU A 158 3.50 18.42 -6.68
N ALA A 159 4.76 18.25 -7.12
CA ALA A 159 5.09 17.82 -8.47
C ALA A 159 4.61 16.39 -8.79
N VAL A 160 4.50 15.53 -7.76
CA VAL A 160 4.07 14.14 -7.89
C VAL A 160 2.71 13.98 -8.59
N LYS A 161 1.81 14.94 -8.43
CA LYS A 161 0.48 14.94 -9.08
C LYS A 161 0.52 14.87 -10.61
N ASN A 162 1.64 15.25 -11.21
CA ASN A 162 1.78 15.30 -12.68
C ASN A 162 2.09 13.91 -13.26
N PHE A 163 2.52 12.97 -12.45
CA PHE A 163 3.02 11.67 -12.89
C PHE A 163 2.33 10.49 -12.23
N GLU A 164 1.99 10.60 -10.95
CA GLU A 164 1.34 9.51 -10.21
C GLU A 164 -0.18 9.69 -10.20
N PRO A 165 -0.96 8.58 -10.11
CA PRO A 165 -2.42 8.67 -10.26
C PRO A 165 -3.03 9.47 -9.09
N LEU A 166 -3.77 10.53 -9.42
CA LEU A 166 -4.42 11.39 -8.42
C LEU A 166 -5.31 10.59 -7.45
N ALA A 167 -5.95 9.54 -7.94
CA ALA A 167 -6.79 8.65 -7.13
C ALA A 167 -6.01 7.91 -6.04
N ALA A 168 -4.68 7.76 -6.18
CA ALA A 168 -3.81 7.15 -5.18
C ALA A 168 -3.15 8.17 -4.24
N LEU A 169 -3.35 9.48 -4.46
CA LEU A 169 -2.73 10.55 -3.70
C LEU A 169 -3.74 11.39 -2.93
N ASP A 170 -4.87 11.77 -3.56
CA ASP A 170 -5.83 12.74 -3.02
C ASP A 170 -6.69 12.14 -1.90
N GLY A 171 -6.35 12.49 -0.67
CA GLY A 171 -7.10 12.14 0.54
C GLY A 171 -8.29 13.07 0.85
N GLY A 172 -8.62 14.01 -0.04
CA GLY A 172 -9.65 15.01 0.18
C GLY A 172 -9.19 16.18 1.04
N LYS A 173 -10.11 17.02 1.48
CA LYS A 173 -9.83 18.29 2.16
C LYS A 173 -8.91 18.15 3.39
N ASP A 174 -9.09 17.11 4.18
CA ASP A 174 -8.34 16.86 5.42
C ASP A 174 -7.46 15.61 5.35
N GLY A 175 -7.33 15.01 4.16
CA GLY A 175 -6.58 13.78 3.95
C GLY A 175 -7.22 12.52 4.53
N LEU A 176 -8.44 12.59 5.09
CA LEU A 176 -9.09 11.49 5.79
C LEU A 176 -10.28 10.89 5.02
N ARG A 177 -10.42 11.28 3.75
CA ARG A 177 -11.56 10.89 2.89
C ARG A 177 -11.82 9.39 2.85
N TYR A 178 -10.75 8.60 2.83
CA TYR A 178 -10.84 7.14 2.76
C TYR A 178 -10.62 6.47 4.12
N ILE A 179 -9.83 7.06 5.00
CA ILE A 179 -9.55 6.52 6.34
C ILE A 179 -10.83 6.48 7.19
N LYS A 180 -11.63 7.57 7.19
CA LYS A 180 -12.90 7.63 7.95
C LYS A 180 -13.89 6.51 7.58
N PRO A 181 -14.24 6.29 6.31
CA PRO A 181 -15.12 5.19 5.94
C PRO A 181 -14.48 3.82 6.13
N LEU A 182 -13.17 3.66 5.91
CA LEU A 182 -12.50 2.38 6.16
C LEU A 182 -12.64 1.96 7.63
N LEU A 183 -12.33 2.84 8.58
CA LEU A 183 -12.48 2.55 10.01
C LEU A 183 -13.92 2.11 10.36
N LYS A 184 -14.94 2.82 9.84
CA LYS A 184 -16.35 2.46 10.05
C LYS A 184 -16.70 1.10 9.47
N GLN A 185 -16.25 0.80 8.25
CA GLN A 185 -16.50 -0.48 7.59
C GLN A 185 -15.76 -1.62 8.29
N SER A 186 -14.55 -1.36 8.79
CA SER A 186 -13.72 -2.35 9.50
C SER A 186 -14.40 -2.88 10.75
N LYS A 187 -15.26 -2.08 11.43
CA LYS A 187 -15.98 -2.52 12.63
C LYS A 187 -16.73 -3.84 12.46
N ASN A 188 -17.30 -4.08 11.29
CA ASN A 188 -18.06 -5.29 10.97
C ASN A 188 -17.24 -6.32 10.17
N ARG A 189 -15.98 -6.01 9.87
CA ARG A 189 -15.10 -6.82 8.99
C ARG A 189 -13.84 -7.31 9.68
N ILE A 190 -13.53 -6.83 10.87
CA ILE A 190 -12.41 -7.30 11.67
C ILE A 190 -12.91 -8.30 12.72
N LYS A 191 -12.18 -9.41 12.90
CA LYS A 191 -12.48 -10.41 13.94
C LYS A 191 -12.08 -9.90 15.34
N PRO A 192 -12.64 -10.49 16.42
CA PRO A 192 -12.06 -10.36 17.76
C PRO A 192 -10.58 -10.72 17.77
N ASN A 193 -9.76 -10.04 18.56
CA ASN A 193 -8.29 -10.13 18.55
C ASN A 193 -7.61 -9.78 17.21
N GLY A 194 -8.34 -9.17 16.28
CA GLY A 194 -7.82 -8.76 14.98
C GLY A 194 -6.93 -7.51 15.05
N LEU A 195 -6.23 -7.25 13.97
CA LEU A 195 -5.29 -6.14 13.83
C LEU A 195 -5.71 -5.25 12.66
N ILE A 196 -5.63 -3.92 12.84
CA ILE A 196 -5.72 -2.95 11.75
C ILE A 196 -4.44 -2.14 11.74
N LEU A 197 -3.82 -2.04 10.57
CA LEU A 197 -2.62 -1.25 10.29
C LEU A 197 -2.94 -0.23 9.21
N LEU A 198 -2.78 1.05 9.55
CA LEU A 198 -3.05 2.17 8.65
C LEU A 198 -1.81 3.04 8.50
N GLU A 199 -1.33 3.20 7.28
CA GLU A 199 -0.36 4.25 6.98
C GLU A 199 -1.07 5.61 6.96
N ILE A 200 -0.39 6.63 7.48
CA ILE A 200 -0.91 8.00 7.58
C ILE A 200 0.16 9.02 7.22
N GLU A 201 -0.26 10.21 6.86
CA GLU A 201 0.59 11.39 6.84
C GLU A 201 0.86 11.86 8.29
N SER A 202 2.08 12.33 8.56
CA SER A 202 2.56 12.59 9.92
C SER A 202 1.71 13.58 10.72
N THR A 203 1.12 14.57 10.07
CA THR A 203 0.28 15.58 10.75
C THR A 203 -1.11 15.08 11.11
N GLN A 204 -1.53 13.93 10.56
CA GLN A 204 -2.89 13.37 10.74
C GLN A 204 -3.04 12.48 11.98
N PHE A 205 -1.93 12.13 12.66
CA PHE A 205 -1.93 11.10 13.71
C PHE A 205 -2.98 11.32 14.78
N GLN A 206 -3.13 12.57 15.28
CA GLN A 206 -4.10 12.86 16.32
C GLN A 206 -5.55 12.69 15.85
N SER A 207 -5.84 13.11 14.64
CA SER A 207 -7.17 12.97 14.05
C SER A 207 -7.54 11.50 13.84
N VAL A 208 -6.60 10.69 13.34
CA VAL A 208 -6.82 9.26 13.13
C VAL A 208 -6.93 8.51 14.46
N LEU A 209 -6.13 8.85 15.48
CA LEU A 209 -6.25 8.33 16.86
C LEU A 209 -7.66 8.56 17.41
N ASN A 210 -8.15 9.79 17.33
CA ASN A 210 -9.48 10.14 17.83
C ASN A 210 -10.58 9.37 17.10
N LEU A 211 -10.50 9.26 15.77
CA LEU A 211 -11.46 8.49 14.96
C LEU A 211 -11.42 7.00 15.32
N ALA A 212 -10.23 6.43 15.46
CA ALA A 212 -10.07 5.02 15.82
C ALA A 212 -10.63 4.73 17.22
N ALA A 213 -10.40 5.62 18.20
CA ALA A 213 -10.93 5.48 19.55
C ALA A 213 -12.47 5.55 19.59
N ILE A 214 -13.08 6.38 18.75
CA ILE A 214 -14.54 6.45 18.63
C ILE A 214 -15.12 5.15 18.04
N VAL A 215 -14.46 4.59 17.01
CA VAL A 215 -14.95 3.39 16.33
C VAL A 215 -14.67 2.12 17.13
N PHE A 216 -13.52 2.06 17.81
CA PHE A 216 -12.99 0.90 18.54
C PHE A 216 -12.62 1.28 19.99
N PRO A 217 -13.60 1.62 20.86
CA PRO A 217 -13.32 2.17 22.19
C PRO A 217 -12.59 1.20 23.14
N ALA A 218 -12.68 -0.11 22.89
CA ALA A 218 -12.01 -1.13 23.68
C ALA A 218 -10.67 -1.59 23.10
N ALA A 219 -10.25 -1.06 21.92
CA ALA A 219 -9.02 -1.48 21.27
C ALA A 219 -7.79 -0.79 21.88
N SER A 220 -6.63 -1.46 21.81
CA SER A 220 -5.34 -0.81 22.03
C SER A 220 -4.92 -0.09 20.76
N ILE A 221 -4.80 1.23 20.80
CA ILE A 221 -4.43 2.07 19.65
C ILE A 221 -3.06 2.68 19.93
N ARG A 222 -2.13 2.51 19.00
CA ARG A 222 -0.76 3.03 19.10
C ARG A 222 -0.33 3.65 17.78
N ILE A 223 0.52 4.69 17.89
CA ILE A 223 1.22 5.31 16.77
C ILE A 223 2.65 4.78 16.76
N HIS A 224 3.15 4.48 15.57
CA HIS A 224 4.54 4.14 15.34
C HIS A 224 5.15 5.11 14.34
N THR A 225 6.43 5.43 14.56
CA THR A 225 7.19 6.36 13.74
C THR A 225 8.03 5.60 12.72
N ASP A 226 8.30 6.24 11.60
CA ASP A 226 9.29 5.80 10.62
C ASP A 226 10.74 6.05 11.13
N LEU A 227 11.72 5.72 10.32
CA LEU A 227 13.15 5.90 10.63
C LEU A 227 13.55 7.38 10.79
N ALA A 228 12.76 8.31 10.23
CA ALA A 228 12.94 9.75 10.43
C ALA A 228 12.29 10.26 11.73
N GLY A 229 11.64 9.39 12.51
CA GLY A 229 10.96 9.74 13.76
C GLY A 229 9.59 10.38 13.55
N LEU A 230 9.04 10.35 12.33
CA LEU A 230 7.74 10.93 12.01
C LEU A 230 6.62 9.88 12.21
N PRO A 231 5.46 10.26 12.82
CA PRO A 231 4.30 9.40 12.90
C PRO A 231 3.89 8.88 11.51
N ARG A 232 3.88 7.54 11.32
CA ARG A 232 3.63 6.94 10.02
C ARG A 232 2.60 5.83 10.05
N LEU A 233 2.51 5.09 11.14
CA LEU A 233 1.64 3.92 11.23
C LEU A 233 0.73 4.01 12.45
N VAL A 234 -0.56 3.83 12.23
CA VAL A 234 -1.56 3.62 13.28
C VAL A 234 -1.84 2.13 13.39
N LYS A 235 -1.54 1.57 14.57
CA LYS A 235 -1.82 0.19 14.93
C LYS A 235 -3.03 0.14 15.86
N ILE A 236 -4.09 -0.56 15.45
CA ILE A 236 -5.30 -0.79 16.24
C ILE A 236 -5.41 -2.29 16.49
N GLN A 237 -5.18 -2.70 17.73
CA GLN A 237 -5.28 -4.11 18.15
C GLN A 237 -6.58 -4.30 18.93
N LEU A 238 -7.50 -5.10 18.38
CA LEU A 238 -8.74 -5.43 19.03
C LEU A 238 -8.49 -6.40 20.19
N THR A 239 -9.23 -6.24 21.28
CA THR A 239 -9.31 -7.22 22.36
C THR A 239 -10.26 -8.35 21.96
N GLY A 240 -10.02 -9.56 22.49
CA GLY A 240 -11.03 -10.63 22.47
C GLY A 240 -12.14 -10.30 23.48
N ASP A 241 -13.34 -10.69 23.15
CA ASP A 241 -14.42 -10.76 24.12
C ASP A 241 -14.12 -11.79 25.21
#